data_2ede3e6dda58e7fbf6747863e7d1c9db
#
_entry.id   2ede3e6dda58e7fbf6747863e7d1c9db
#
_cell.length_a   1.000
_cell.length_b   1.000
_cell.length_c   1.000
_cell.angle_alpha   90.00
_cell.angle_beta   90.00
_cell.angle_gamma   90.00
#
_symmetry.space_group_name_H-M   'P 1'
#
loop_
_entity.id
_entity.type
_entity.pdbx_description
1 polymer ?
#
loop_
_entity_poly.entity_id
_entity_poly.type
_entity_poly.pdbx_seq_one_letter_code
_entity_poly.pdbx_strand_id
1 'polypeptide(L)'
;VIMGTGYQPYPLLLAGEILCSLIGRFRGDHYRSRLVDSMAFGSYNKEFEPGKTGREWLSADEGNVTRYEEDPLCGFLFTVSGYRQMFRGMRTLTKKGVQEIPKDLPVFFVSGAKDPVGDFGAGVWKVYEQFRKAGISDTTIRLYSDDRHEILHEEDRMQVFEEIENWIADRIIK
;
A
#
# COMPACT_ATOMS: atom_id res chain seq x y z
N VAL A 1 -6.63 -7.94 9.45
CA VAL A 1 -6.12 -6.56 9.40
C VAL A 1 -5.62 -6.27 7.99
N ILE A 2 -5.95 -5.11 7.44
CA ILE A 2 -5.48 -4.61 6.14
C ILE A 2 -4.67 -3.33 6.42
N MET A 3 -3.38 -3.36 6.10
CA MET A 3 -2.42 -2.31 6.45
C MET A 3 -1.89 -1.61 5.20
N GLY A 4 -1.79 -0.28 5.23
CA GLY A 4 -1.18 0.54 4.17
C GLY A 4 -1.86 0.37 2.79
N THR A 5 -3.18 0.12 2.76
CA THR A 5 -3.90 -0.06 1.50
C THR A 5 -4.12 1.25 0.78
N GLY A 6 -4.18 1.18 -0.55
CA GLY A 6 -4.52 2.32 -1.41
C GLY A 6 -5.57 1.94 -2.46
N TYR A 7 -6.04 2.94 -3.19
CA TYR A 7 -6.98 2.75 -4.29
C TYR A 7 -6.37 3.23 -5.59
N GLN A 8 -6.33 2.34 -6.59
CA GLN A 8 -5.90 2.71 -7.94
C GLN A 8 -7.03 2.45 -8.96
N PRO A 9 -7.30 3.40 -9.87
CA PRO A 9 -8.31 3.21 -10.90
C PRO A 9 -7.97 2.07 -11.86
N TYR A 10 -8.96 1.23 -12.17
CA TYR A 10 -8.79 0.10 -13.08
C TYR A 10 -8.14 0.46 -14.44
N PRO A 11 -8.54 1.57 -15.13
CA PRO A 11 -7.90 1.94 -16.40
C PRO A 11 -6.42 2.25 -16.27
N LEU A 12 -5.99 2.84 -15.16
CA LEU A 12 -4.57 3.14 -14.89
C LEU A 12 -3.75 1.85 -14.73
N LEU A 13 -4.28 0.91 -13.93
CA LEU A 13 -3.65 -0.40 -13.75
C LEU A 13 -3.55 -1.18 -15.06
N LEU A 14 -4.62 -1.13 -15.89
CA LEU A 14 -4.61 -1.76 -17.22
C LEU A 14 -3.56 -1.15 -18.14
N ALA A 15 -3.46 0.18 -18.17
CA ALA A 15 -2.46 0.89 -18.95
C ALA A 15 -1.02 0.51 -18.51
N GLY A 16 -0.78 0.44 -17.21
CA GLY A 16 0.50 -0.03 -16.65
C GLY A 16 0.83 -1.46 -17.04
N GLU A 17 -0.13 -2.38 -16.97
CA GLU A 17 0.04 -3.78 -17.40
C GLU A 17 0.38 -3.89 -18.89
N ILE A 18 -0.31 -3.13 -19.75
CA ILE A 18 -0.05 -3.08 -21.19
C ILE A 18 1.35 -2.53 -21.47
N LEU A 19 1.73 -1.42 -20.84
CA LEU A 19 3.05 -0.82 -20.98
C LEU A 19 4.15 -1.82 -20.60
N CYS A 20 4.02 -2.49 -19.46
CA CYS A 20 4.97 -3.50 -19.01
C CYS A 20 5.05 -4.68 -20.01
N SER A 21 3.92 -5.09 -20.58
CA SER A 21 3.87 -6.17 -21.58
C SER A 21 4.61 -5.77 -22.86
N LEU A 22 4.43 -4.53 -23.32
CA LEU A 22 5.13 -4.01 -24.49
C LEU A 22 6.64 -3.91 -24.25
N ILE A 23 7.04 -3.34 -23.11
CA ILE A 23 8.48 -3.26 -22.76
C ILE A 23 9.08 -4.67 -22.65
N GLY A 24 8.39 -5.60 -21.99
CA GLY A 24 8.84 -6.98 -21.84
C GLY A 24 9.02 -7.69 -23.16
N ARG A 25 8.16 -7.44 -24.16
CA ARG A 25 8.28 -8.00 -25.52
C ARG A 25 9.56 -7.57 -26.24
N PHE A 26 10.02 -6.31 -26.02
CA PHE A 26 11.19 -5.76 -26.72
C PHE A 26 12.49 -5.86 -25.93
N ARG A 27 12.43 -5.81 -24.60
CA ARG A 27 13.60 -5.76 -23.72
C ARG A 27 13.76 -7.01 -22.85
N GLY A 28 12.80 -7.92 -22.90
CA GLY A 28 12.74 -9.12 -22.06
C GLY A 28 12.04 -8.87 -20.71
N ASP A 29 11.47 -9.92 -20.14
CA ASP A 29 10.65 -9.87 -18.90
C ASP A 29 11.46 -9.47 -17.65
N HIS A 30 12.78 -9.72 -17.65
CA HIS A 30 13.68 -9.35 -16.54
C HIS A 30 14.20 -7.91 -16.63
N TYR A 31 13.86 -7.17 -17.67
CA TYR A 31 14.28 -5.77 -17.79
C TYR A 31 13.72 -4.93 -16.64
N ARG A 32 14.58 -4.12 -16.02
CA ARG A 32 14.22 -3.18 -14.93
C ARG A 32 14.04 -1.79 -15.49
N SER A 33 12.80 -1.33 -15.59
CA SER A 33 12.45 -0.06 -16.24
C SER A 33 12.32 1.07 -15.23
N ARG A 34 13.25 2.02 -15.28
CA ARG A 34 13.14 3.27 -14.48
C ARG A 34 11.89 4.08 -14.84
N LEU A 35 11.43 4.01 -16.09
CA LEU A 35 10.20 4.69 -16.52
C LEU A 35 8.99 4.13 -15.76
N VAL A 36 8.83 2.80 -15.72
CA VAL A 36 7.72 2.17 -15.02
C VAL A 36 7.79 2.43 -13.52
N ASP A 37 8.98 2.35 -12.94
CA ASP A 37 9.24 2.66 -11.53
C ASP A 37 8.83 4.09 -11.17
N SER A 38 9.31 5.06 -11.95
CA SER A 38 8.97 6.47 -11.76
C SER A 38 7.47 6.75 -11.91
N MET A 39 6.79 6.05 -12.81
CA MET A 39 5.32 6.17 -12.95
C MET A 39 4.58 5.54 -11.77
N ALA A 40 5.10 4.47 -11.18
CA ALA A 40 4.47 3.77 -10.06
C ALA A 40 4.72 4.47 -8.71
N PHE A 41 5.95 4.93 -8.46
CA PHE A 41 6.40 5.40 -7.14
C PHE A 41 6.99 6.81 -7.14
N GLY A 42 7.32 7.37 -8.30
CA GLY A 42 8.08 8.62 -8.40
C GLY A 42 7.37 9.87 -7.85
N SER A 43 6.09 9.80 -7.55
CA SER A 43 5.35 10.90 -6.91
C SER A 43 5.28 10.81 -5.39
N TYR A 44 5.62 9.65 -4.80
CA TYR A 44 5.36 9.41 -3.37
C TYR A 44 6.18 10.28 -2.43
N ASN A 45 7.39 10.68 -2.85
CA ASN A 45 8.23 11.52 -2.00
C ASN A 45 7.97 13.03 -2.11
N LYS A 46 7.12 13.48 -3.03
CA LYS A 46 6.94 14.92 -3.34
C LYS A 46 6.55 15.78 -2.14
N GLU A 47 5.69 15.26 -1.26
CA GLU A 47 5.24 15.97 -0.06
C GLU A 47 6.29 16.03 1.05
N PHE A 48 7.40 15.29 0.88
CA PHE A 48 8.49 15.17 1.87
C PHE A 48 9.79 15.78 1.36
N GLU A 49 9.74 16.56 0.26
CA GLU A 49 10.90 17.25 -0.28
C GLU A 49 11.14 18.60 0.43
N PRO A 50 12.40 19.02 0.58
CA PRO A 50 13.61 18.35 0.15
C PRO A 50 13.97 17.19 1.07
N GLY A 51 13.96 15.96 0.54
CA GLY A 51 14.37 14.76 1.25
C GLY A 51 15.86 14.45 1.06
N LYS A 52 16.40 13.56 1.89
CA LYS A 52 17.81 13.11 1.83
C LYS A 52 17.98 11.91 0.90
N THR A 53 16.98 11.02 0.84
CA THR A 53 17.08 9.70 0.20
C THR A 53 16.09 9.51 -0.95
N GLY A 54 15.00 10.29 -0.99
CA GLY A 54 13.85 10.07 -1.87
C GLY A 54 12.94 8.91 -1.41
N ARG A 55 13.13 8.44 -0.17
CA ARG A 55 12.37 7.36 0.46
C ARG A 55 11.68 7.81 1.75
N GLU A 56 11.65 9.08 2.03
CA GLU A 56 11.04 9.65 3.23
C GLU A 56 9.56 9.29 3.35
N TRP A 57 8.90 9.00 2.23
CA TRP A 57 7.51 8.55 2.22
C TRP A 57 7.26 7.20 2.94
N LEU A 58 8.32 6.41 3.18
CA LEU A 58 8.22 5.13 3.89
C LEU A 58 7.93 5.34 5.38
N SER A 59 8.68 6.22 6.04
CA SER A 59 8.58 6.42 7.47
C SER A 59 9.03 7.82 7.88
N ALA A 60 8.47 8.36 8.96
CA ALA A 60 8.93 9.58 9.61
C ALA A 60 10.20 9.32 10.44
N ASP A 61 10.47 8.08 10.87
CA ASP A 61 11.73 7.67 11.50
C ASP A 61 12.86 7.61 10.45
N GLU A 62 13.74 8.61 10.48
CA GLU A 62 14.93 8.67 9.60
C GLU A 62 15.84 7.42 9.77
N GLY A 63 15.89 6.83 10.96
CA GLY A 63 16.62 5.60 11.21
C GLY A 63 16.03 4.40 10.48
N ASN A 64 14.71 4.33 10.36
CA ASN A 64 14.05 3.31 9.57
C ASN A 64 14.33 3.49 8.07
N VAL A 65 14.23 4.71 7.56
CA VAL A 65 14.56 5.01 6.15
C VAL A 65 16.01 4.64 5.84
N THR A 66 16.94 4.95 6.74
CA THR A 66 18.37 4.59 6.59
C THR A 66 18.55 3.07 6.52
N ARG A 67 17.92 2.31 7.43
CA ARG A 67 17.98 0.83 7.41
C ARG A 67 17.43 0.25 6.10
N TYR A 68 16.35 0.82 5.57
CA TYR A 68 15.79 0.42 4.28
C TYR A 68 16.75 0.64 3.12
N GLU A 69 17.43 1.79 3.07
CA GLU A 69 18.42 2.11 2.03
C GLU A 69 19.69 1.25 2.10
N GLU A 70 20.11 0.86 3.31
CA GLU A 70 21.29 0.02 3.53
C GLU A 70 21.02 -1.47 3.32
N ASP A 71 19.76 -1.91 3.32
CA ASP A 71 19.40 -3.32 3.13
C ASP A 71 19.47 -3.70 1.64
N PRO A 72 20.36 -4.62 1.25
CA PRO A 72 20.50 -5.07 -0.15
C PRO A 72 19.23 -5.77 -0.69
N LEU A 73 18.31 -6.16 0.18
CA LEU A 73 17.02 -6.76 -0.20
C LEU A 73 15.91 -5.73 -0.36
N CYS A 74 16.19 -4.44 -0.11
CA CYS A 74 15.27 -3.33 -0.26
C CYS A 74 15.70 -2.38 -1.38
N GLY A 75 14.86 -1.42 -1.74
CA GLY A 75 15.18 -0.32 -2.66
C GLY A 75 15.47 -0.69 -4.13
N PHE A 76 15.45 -1.95 -4.51
CA PHE A 76 15.75 -2.38 -5.88
C PHE A 76 14.57 -2.16 -6.83
N LEU A 77 14.88 -1.85 -8.09
CA LEU A 77 13.88 -1.76 -9.15
C LEU A 77 13.29 -3.13 -9.46
N PHE A 78 11.97 -3.23 -9.49
CA PHE A 78 11.30 -4.43 -9.97
C PHE A 78 11.52 -4.63 -11.48
N THR A 79 11.45 -5.88 -11.90
CA THR A 79 11.41 -6.20 -13.33
C THR A 79 10.06 -5.78 -13.94
N VAL A 80 10.02 -5.56 -15.26
CA VAL A 80 8.74 -5.27 -15.92
C VAL A 80 7.73 -6.40 -15.76
N SER A 81 8.20 -7.66 -15.62
CA SER A 81 7.33 -8.78 -15.25
C SER A 81 6.76 -8.61 -13.84
N GLY A 82 7.57 -8.19 -12.87
CA GLY A 82 7.13 -7.91 -11.50
C GLY A 82 6.03 -6.85 -11.46
N TYR A 83 6.27 -5.69 -12.10
CA TYR A 83 5.26 -4.64 -12.22
C TYR A 83 3.99 -5.11 -12.92
N ARG A 84 4.14 -5.85 -14.03
CA ARG A 84 3.00 -6.40 -14.77
C ARG A 84 2.12 -7.28 -13.88
N GLN A 85 2.72 -8.18 -13.11
CA GLN A 85 1.97 -9.06 -12.21
C GLN A 85 1.36 -8.29 -11.04
N MET A 86 2.04 -7.28 -10.50
CA MET A 86 1.49 -6.40 -9.47
C MET A 86 0.23 -5.68 -9.99
N PHE A 87 0.29 -4.98 -11.13
CA PHE A 87 -0.86 -4.30 -11.71
C PHE A 87 -2.00 -5.26 -12.04
N ARG A 88 -1.68 -6.45 -12.56
CA ARG A 88 -2.67 -7.49 -12.84
C ARG A 88 -3.34 -7.99 -11.56
N GLY A 89 -2.58 -8.25 -10.50
CA GLY A 89 -3.11 -8.64 -9.20
C GLY A 89 -4.03 -7.57 -8.63
N MET A 90 -3.60 -6.29 -8.64
CA MET A 90 -4.43 -5.18 -8.17
C MET A 90 -5.73 -5.04 -8.96
N ARG A 91 -5.75 -5.34 -10.26
CA ARG A 91 -6.98 -5.34 -11.07
C ARG A 91 -8.00 -6.40 -10.68
N THR A 92 -7.57 -7.47 -9.99
CA THR A 92 -8.49 -8.50 -9.49
C THR A 92 -9.25 -8.03 -8.24
N LEU A 93 -8.75 -7.01 -7.54
CA LEU A 93 -9.38 -6.41 -6.38
C LEU A 93 -10.57 -5.53 -6.80
N THR A 94 -11.62 -6.17 -7.32
CA THR A 94 -12.78 -5.50 -7.88
C THR A 94 -13.90 -5.36 -6.86
N LYS A 95 -14.87 -4.48 -7.14
CA LYS A 95 -16.10 -4.37 -6.34
C LYS A 95 -16.83 -5.71 -6.21
N LYS A 96 -16.80 -6.55 -7.26
CA LYS A 96 -17.39 -7.89 -7.22
C LYS A 96 -16.65 -8.79 -6.23
N GLY A 97 -15.32 -8.79 -6.24
CA GLY A 97 -14.53 -9.56 -5.28
C GLY A 97 -14.82 -9.18 -3.83
N VAL A 98 -14.97 -7.88 -3.56
CA VAL A 98 -15.36 -7.40 -2.21
C VAL A 98 -16.76 -7.89 -1.82
N GLN A 99 -17.68 -8.02 -2.76
CA GLN A 99 -19.02 -8.56 -2.48
C GLN A 99 -19.03 -10.07 -2.15
N GLU A 100 -17.99 -10.80 -2.54
CA GLU A 100 -17.85 -12.24 -2.25
C GLU A 100 -17.24 -12.50 -0.87
N ILE A 101 -16.72 -11.47 -0.18
CA ILE A 101 -16.20 -11.59 1.19
C ILE A 101 -17.34 -11.90 2.17
N PRO A 102 -17.17 -12.84 3.12
CA PRO A 102 -18.14 -13.11 4.16
C PRO A 102 -18.52 -11.83 4.92
N LYS A 103 -19.83 -11.64 5.15
CA LYS A 103 -20.35 -10.38 5.71
C LYS A 103 -20.09 -10.21 7.20
N ASP A 104 -19.83 -11.32 7.86
CA ASP A 104 -19.47 -11.44 9.27
C ASP A 104 -17.96 -11.45 9.53
N LEU A 105 -17.14 -11.39 8.46
CA LEU A 105 -15.68 -11.30 8.61
C LEU A 105 -15.28 -9.94 9.18
N PRO A 106 -14.66 -9.90 10.38
CA PRO A 106 -14.15 -8.64 10.92
C PRO A 106 -12.97 -8.11 10.10
N VAL A 107 -13.01 -6.83 9.75
CA VAL A 107 -11.95 -6.20 8.95
C VAL A 107 -11.50 -4.90 9.61
N PHE A 108 -10.20 -4.80 9.84
CA PHE A 108 -9.56 -3.60 10.37
C PHE A 108 -8.61 -3.01 9.35
N PHE A 109 -8.90 -1.79 8.94
CA PHE A 109 -8.03 -0.98 8.08
C PHE A 109 -7.16 -0.08 8.94
N VAL A 110 -5.84 -0.19 8.78
CA VAL A 110 -4.85 0.63 9.48
C VAL A 110 -3.87 1.24 8.48
N SER A 111 -3.56 2.52 8.62
CA SER A 111 -2.61 3.21 7.72
C SER A 111 -2.12 4.50 8.35
N GLY A 112 -0.97 4.98 7.92
CA GLY A 112 -0.55 6.35 8.21
C GLY A 112 -1.41 7.36 7.47
N ALA A 113 -1.75 8.47 8.13
CA ALA A 113 -2.48 9.56 7.50
C ALA A 113 -1.59 10.36 6.53
N LYS A 114 -0.27 10.20 6.63
CA LYS A 114 0.73 10.81 5.73
C LYS A 114 1.27 9.80 4.70
N ASP A 115 0.61 8.63 4.55
CA ASP A 115 0.99 7.61 3.56
C ASP A 115 0.51 7.97 2.15
N PRO A 116 1.41 8.28 1.19
CA PRO A 116 1.03 8.60 -0.19
C PRO A 116 0.50 7.39 -0.97
N VAL A 117 0.81 6.15 -0.55
CA VAL A 117 0.24 4.93 -1.15
C VAL A 117 -1.27 4.88 -0.91
N GLY A 118 -1.68 5.30 0.28
CA GLY A 118 -3.07 5.45 0.69
C GLY A 118 -3.72 6.77 0.24
N ASP A 119 -3.07 7.55 -0.62
CA ASP A 119 -3.54 8.89 -1.02
C ASP A 119 -3.84 9.75 0.23
N PHE A 120 -2.88 9.77 1.17
CA PHE A 120 -2.98 10.49 2.44
C PHE A 120 -4.28 10.17 3.20
N GLY A 121 -4.65 8.89 3.21
CA GLY A 121 -5.85 8.35 3.84
C GLY A 121 -7.11 8.35 2.96
N ALA A 122 -7.21 9.18 1.92
CA ALA A 122 -8.39 9.24 1.06
C ALA A 122 -8.62 7.91 0.30
N GLY A 123 -7.55 7.26 -0.16
CA GLY A 123 -7.61 5.95 -0.79
C GLY A 123 -8.04 4.86 0.18
N VAL A 124 -7.56 4.91 1.43
CA VAL A 124 -7.94 3.97 2.50
C VAL A 124 -9.44 4.09 2.80
N TRP A 125 -9.94 5.33 3.00
CA TRP A 125 -11.37 5.59 3.18
C TRP A 125 -12.21 5.05 2.03
N LYS A 126 -11.75 5.21 0.80
CA LYS A 126 -12.46 4.73 -0.39
C LYS A 126 -12.58 3.20 -0.41
N VAL A 127 -11.53 2.48 -0.03
CA VAL A 127 -11.57 1.01 0.09
C VAL A 127 -12.47 0.59 1.26
N TYR A 128 -12.33 1.22 2.43
CA TYR A 128 -13.19 0.99 3.59
C TYR A 128 -14.68 1.13 3.23
N GLU A 129 -15.04 2.22 2.54
CA GLU A 129 -16.41 2.44 2.07
C GLU A 129 -16.92 1.36 1.10
N GLN A 130 -16.03 0.78 0.28
CA GLN A 130 -16.43 -0.34 -0.59
C GLN A 130 -16.79 -1.58 0.22
N PHE A 131 -16.05 -1.88 1.28
CA PHE A 131 -16.35 -2.99 2.21
C PHE A 131 -17.68 -2.76 2.94
N ARG A 132 -17.89 -1.55 3.46
CA ARG A 132 -19.16 -1.16 4.10
C ARG A 132 -20.35 -1.31 3.16
N LYS A 133 -20.24 -0.81 1.93
CA LYS A 133 -21.27 -0.91 0.88
C LYS A 133 -21.52 -2.32 0.41
N ALA A 134 -20.52 -3.21 0.53
CA ALA A 134 -20.68 -4.64 0.27
C ALA A 134 -21.42 -5.38 1.39
N GLY A 135 -21.71 -4.73 2.53
CA GLY A 135 -22.46 -5.29 3.65
C GLY A 135 -21.58 -5.97 4.71
N ILE A 136 -20.26 -5.78 4.69
CA ILE A 136 -19.39 -6.29 5.76
C ILE A 136 -19.64 -5.45 7.01
N SER A 137 -20.20 -6.07 8.06
CA SER A 137 -20.77 -5.38 9.21
C SER A 137 -19.72 -4.89 10.20
N ASP A 138 -18.73 -5.72 10.52
CA ASP A 138 -17.65 -5.39 11.46
C ASP A 138 -16.43 -4.87 10.69
N THR A 139 -16.48 -3.59 10.31
CA THR A 139 -15.35 -2.90 9.67
C THR A 139 -14.93 -1.71 10.49
N THR A 140 -13.64 -1.65 10.83
CA THR A 140 -12.99 -0.57 11.57
C THR A 140 -11.94 0.09 10.70
N ILE A 141 -11.73 1.40 10.86
CA ILE A 141 -10.64 2.14 10.22
C ILE A 141 -9.90 2.98 11.26
N ARG A 142 -8.57 2.96 11.21
CA ARG A 142 -7.70 3.79 12.02
C ARG A 142 -6.63 4.41 11.12
N LEU A 143 -6.51 5.73 11.14
CA LEU A 143 -5.43 6.47 10.50
C LEU A 143 -4.58 7.12 11.60
N TYR A 144 -3.29 6.86 11.57
CA TYR A 144 -2.31 7.44 12.49
C TYR A 144 -1.81 8.76 11.92
N SER A 145 -2.02 9.87 12.65
CA SER A 145 -1.93 11.24 12.12
C SER A 145 -0.57 11.63 11.59
N ASP A 146 0.48 11.08 12.17
CA ASP A 146 1.86 11.46 11.87
C ASP A 146 2.63 10.42 11.07
N ASP A 147 2.08 9.20 10.99
CA ASP A 147 2.69 8.06 10.33
C ASP A 147 2.59 8.16 8.81
N ARG A 148 3.60 7.55 8.18
CA ARG A 148 3.70 7.33 6.75
C ARG A 148 3.35 5.87 6.39
N HIS A 149 4.05 5.27 5.43
CA HIS A 149 3.66 3.95 4.92
C HIS A 149 3.94 2.79 5.89
N GLU A 150 5.07 2.81 6.57
CA GLU A 150 5.54 1.71 7.43
C GLU A 150 5.15 1.92 8.89
N ILE A 151 3.84 1.95 9.21
CA ILE A 151 3.31 2.25 10.54
C ILE A 151 3.84 1.35 11.67
N LEU A 152 4.36 0.16 11.35
CA LEU A 152 4.98 -0.73 12.34
C LEU A 152 6.46 -0.41 12.59
N HIS A 153 7.00 0.59 11.91
CA HIS A 153 8.38 1.05 12.04
C HIS A 153 8.48 2.53 12.43
N GLU A 154 7.33 3.18 12.70
CA GLU A 154 7.28 4.56 13.17
C GLU A 154 7.67 4.68 14.66
N GLU A 155 7.84 5.89 15.14
CA GLU A 155 8.23 6.13 16.54
C GLU A 155 7.19 5.61 17.53
N ASP A 156 5.90 5.72 17.20
CA ASP A 156 4.77 5.27 18.00
C ASP A 156 4.32 3.83 17.73
N ARG A 157 5.11 3.04 16.98
CA ARG A 157 4.79 1.65 16.59
C ARG A 157 4.25 0.78 17.72
N MET A 158 4.68 1.02 18.97
CA MET A 158 4.20 0.21 20.10
C MET A 158 2.72 0.45 20.37
N GLN A 159 2.23 1.68 20.21
CA GLN A 159 0.80 1.98 20.25
C GLN A 159 0.05 1.29 19.11
N VAL A 160 0.61 1.30 17.90
CA VAL A 160 0.03 0.63 16.73
C VAL A 160 -0.08 -0.86 16.96
N PHE A 161 0.97 -1.52 17.49
CA PHE A 161 0.95 -2.94 17.86
C PHE A 161 -0.14 -3.24 18.89
N GLU A 162 -0.21 -2.45 19.97
CA GLU A 162 -1.19 -2.65 21.04
C GLU A 162 -2.63 -2.49 20.53
N GLU A 163 -2.91 -1.47 19.74
CA GLU A 163 -4.24 -1.25 19.15
C GLU A 163 -4.65 -2.41 18.23
N ILE A 164 -3.73 -2.94 17.40
CA ILE A 164 -4.00 -4.08 16.52
C ILE A 164 -4.22 -5.35 17.35
N GLU A 165 -3.37 -5.61 18.35
CA GLU A 165 -3.48 -6.77 19.23
C GLU A 165 -4.82 -6.78 19.98
N ASN A 166 -5.18 -5.67 20.59
CA ASN A 166 -6.44 -5.50 21.30
C ASN A 166 -7.64 -5.72 20.38
N TRP A 167 -7.61 -5.13 19.16
CA TRP A 167 -8.68 -5.32 18.19
C TRP A 167 -8.84 -6.80 17.79
N ILE A 168 -7.73 -7.55 17.63
CA ILE A 168 -7.73 -8.96 17.32
C ILE A 168 -8.26 -9.77 18.52
N ALA A 169 -7.74 -9.51 19.73
CA ALA A 169 -8.09 -10.21 20.95
C ALA A 169 -9.60 -10.14 21.23
N ASP A 170 -10.20 -8.97 21.08
CA ASP A 170 -11.65 -8.77 21.27
C ASP A 170 -12.53 -9.64 20.36
N ARG A 171 -11.98 -10.19 19.28
CA ARG A 171 -12.72 -10.96 18.25
C ARG A 171 -12.40 -12.44 18.22
N ILE A 172 -11.23 -12.84 18.70
CA ILE A 172 -10.78 -14.24 18.71
C ILE A 172 -11.08 -14.92 20.05
N ILE A 173 -11.00 -14.15 21.14
CA ILE A 173 -11.19 -14.66 22.52
C ILE A 173 -12.66 -14.47 22.91
N LYS A 174 -13.57 -15.11 22.20
CA LYS A 174 -14.99 -15.21 22.61
C LYS A 174 -15.33 -16.65 22.96
#